data_39d67f6ebf86dc48189cdaa9e8aeddec
#
_entry.id   39d67f6ebf86dc48189cdaa9e8aeddec
#
_cell.length_a   1.000
_cell.length_b   1.000
_cell.length_c   1.000
_cell.angle_alpha   90.00
_cell.angle_beta   90.00
_cell.angle_gamma   90.00
#
_symmetry.space_group_name_H-M   'P 1'
#
loop_
_entity.id
_entity.type
_entity.pdbx_description
1 polymer ?
#
loop_
_entity_poly.entity_id
_entity_poly.type
_entity_poly.pdbx_seq_one_letter_code
_entity_poly.pdbx_strand_id
1 'polypeptide(L)'
;LSRVAQYANRELSIGLREITPEQATQYLEIRSEEVGQKTLDMERQAIQAMMHFTSKKLNQDERLAVIKSEHQQILKSRSYTPEQLNIITESQRPQNALSTQLAHAAGLRGHELFTLRRIEERGVSDRPALAEKFQGREGERYTVQGKGGLIREVRIPTHLANQLEAQRLPEPKHVTDRTINYIQHYKISAGRAWAASFSRASEKKLGGSEGAHGVRHSYAQERMYELQNSGINRDKALEIVSQEMGHFRPDITETYLR
;
A
#
# COMPACT_ATOMS: atom_id res chain seq x y z
N LEU A 1 -7.71 -14.16 12.57
CA LEU A 1 -8.26 -15.22 13.47
C LEU A 1 -7.29 -15.67 14.58
N SER A 2 -5.96 -15.50 14.45
CA SER A 2 -4.98 -15.95 15.49
C SER A 2 -5.22 -15.32 16.86
N ARG A 3 -5.57 -14.03 16.91
CA ARG A 3 -5.89 -13.35 18.19
C ARG A 3 -7.17 -13.90 18.84
N VAL A 4 -8.20 -14.13 18.02
CA VAL A 4 -9.46 -14.74 18.47
C VAL A 4 -9.23 -16.15 19.00
N ALA A 5 -8.39 -16.95 18.33
CA ALA A 5 -8.04 -18.29 18.79
C ALA A 5 -7.29 -18.27 20.15
N GLN A 6 -6.41 -17.27 20.33
CA GLN A 6 -5.72 -17.08 21.62
C GLN A 6 -6.70 -16.73 22.74
N TYR A 7 -7.66 -15.84 22.48
CA TYR A 7 -8.71 -15.49 23.42
C TYR A 7 -9.59 -16.71 23.76
N ALA A 8 -10.09 -17.41 22.75
CA ALA A 8 -10.90 -18.61 22.97
C ALA A 8 -10.20 -19.66 23.83
N ASN A 9 -8.91 -19.88 23.58
CA ASN A 9 -8.13 -20.86 24.33
C ASN A 9 -7.78 -20.38 25.76
N ARG A 10 -7.33 -19.13 25.93
CA ARG A 10 -6.83 -18.64 27.22
C ARG A 10 -7.93 -18.22 28.18
N GLU A 11 -8.93 -17.50 27.68
CA GLU A 11 -9.97 -16.89 28.49
C GLU A 11 -11.22 -17.80 28.63
N LEU A 12 -11.51 -18.60 27.58
CA LEU A 12 -12.70 -19.44 27.55
C LEU A 12 -12.39 -20.93 27.66
N SER A 13 -11.12 -21.32 27.54
CA SER A 13 -10.68 -22.74 27.54
C SER A 13 -11.38 -23.61 26.46
N ILE A 14 -11.69 -23.01 25.30
CA ILE A 14 -12.37 -23.67 24.18
C ILE A 14 -11.57 -23.53 22.88
N GLY A 15 -11.90 -24.34 21.88
CA GLY A 15 -11.36 -24.21 20.52
C GLY A 15 -11.98 -23.03 19.76
N LEU A 16 -11.25 -22.48 18.79
CA LEU A 16 -11.73 -21.35 17.98
C LEU A 16 -13.11 -21.63 17.31
N ARG A 17 -13.37 -22.87 16.90
CA ARG A 17 -14.64 -23.26 16.26
C ARG A 17 -15.80 -23.42 17.24
N GLU A 18 -15.52 -23.43 18.53
CA GLU A 18 -16.51 -23.59 19.59
C GLU A 18 -17.07 -22.27 20.07
N ILE A 19 -16.42 -21.16 19.71
CA ILE A 19 -16.83 -19.79 20.12
C ILE A 19 -18.28 -19.51 19.62
N THR A 20 -19.11 -18.99 20.50
CA THR A 20 -20.48 -18.59 20.15
C THR A 20 -20.55 -17.14 19.62
N PRO A 21 -21.65 -16.73 18.96
CA PRO A 21 -21.84 -15.34 18.53
C PRO A 21 -21.73 -14.33 19.68
N GLU A 22 -22.26 -14.66 20.85
CA GLU A 22 -22.20 -13.82 22.06
C GLU A 22 -20.74 -13.67 22.56
N GLN A 23 -20.01 -14.78 22.63
CA GLN A 23 -18.58 -14.77 23.01
C GLN A 23 -17.73 -14.03 22.00
N ALA A 24 -18.06 -14.11 20.71
CA ALA A 24 -17.40 -13.34 19.66
C ALA A 24 -17.69 -11.83 19.81
N THR A 25 -18.90 -11.46 20.15
CA THR A 25 -19.25 -10.06 20.44
C THR A 25 -18.51 -9.54 21.66
N GLN A 26 -18.47 -10.29 22.74
CA GLN A 26 -17.71 -9.94 23.94
C GLN A 26 -16.20 -9.77 23.63
N TYR A 27 -15.63 -10.65 22.82
CA TYR A 27 -14.24 -10.47 22.33
C TYR A 27 -14.06 -9.16 21.59
N LEU A 28 -15.00 -8.80 20.69
CA LEU A 28 -14.93 -7.57 19.92
C LEU A 28 -15.09 -6.32 20.80
N GLU A 29 -15.89 -6.38 21.86
CA GLU A 29 -16.02 -5.32 22.85
C GLU A 29 -14.69 -5.08 23.57
N ILE A 30 -14.04 -6.13 24.08
CA ILE A 30 -12.71 -6.04 24.69
C ILE A 30 -11.69 -5.44 23.69
N ARG A 31 -11.72 -5.89 22.45
CA ARG A 31 -10.81 -5.39 21.41
C ARG A 31 -11.07 -3.95 21.00
N SER A 32 -12.30 -3.43 21.22
CA SER A 32 -12.64 -2.06 20.87
C SER A 32 -11.81 -1.01 21.60
N GLU A 33 -11.36 -1.32 22.80
CA GLU A 33 -10.49 -0.47 23.60
C GLU A 33 -9.02 -0.48 23.10
N GLU A 34 -8.59 -1.54 22.41
CA GLU A 34 -7.19 -1.77 22.05
C GLU A 34 -6.85 -1.43 20.60
N VAL A 35 -7.82 -1.49 19.70
CA VAL A 35 -7.57 -1.37 18.25
C VAL A 35 -8.53 -0.41 17.56
N GLY A 36 -8.04 0.26 16.52
CA GLY A 36 -8.86 1.15 15.70
C GLY A 36 -9.93 0.40 14.87
N GLN A 37 -10.98 1.13 14.48
CA GLN A 37 -12.18 0.60 13.82
C GLN A 37 -11.91 -0.35 12.65
N LYS A 38 -10.93 -0.03 11.78
CA LYS A 38 -10.61 -0.88 10.62
C LYS A 38 -10.10 -2.28 11.02
N THR A 39 -9.33 -2.36 12.10
CA THR A 39 -8.85 -3.66 12.63
C THR A 39 -9.98 -4.44 13.27
N LEU A 40 -10.82 -3.75 14.05
CA LEU A 40 -11.98 -4.34 14.70
C LEU A 40 -12.98 -4.91 13.66
N ASP A 41 -13.28 -4.15 12.60
CA ASP A 41 -14.14 -4.61 11.51
C ASP A 41 -13.55 -5.80 10.76
N MET A 42 -12.25 -5.82 10.55
CA MET A 42 -11.56 -6.96 9.92
C MET A 42 -11.64 -8.21 10.80
N GLU A 43 -11.43 -8.09 12.12
CA GLU A 43 -11.56 -9.20 13.06
C GLU A 43 -13.00 -9.71 13.09
N ARG A 44 -14.00 -8.82 13.18
CA ARG A 44 -15.42 -9.15 13.11
C ARG A 44 -15.79 -9.91 11.84
N GLN A 45 -15.38 -9.42 10.67
CA GLN A 45 -15.66 -10.07 9.39
C GLN A 45 -15.00 -11.46 9.29
N ALA A 46 -13.77 -11.61 9.81
CA ALA A 46 -13.08 -12.89 9.81
C ALA A 46 -13.76 -13.93 10.71
N ILE A 47 -14.23 -13.50 11.90
CA ILE A 47 -15.00 -14.35 12.83
C ILE A 47 -16.34 -14.73 12.20
N GLN A 48 -17.07 -13.77 11.66
CA GLN A 48 -18.36 -14.00 10.98
C GLN A 48 -18.21 -14.99 9.83
N ALA A 49 -17.21 -14.82 8.97
CA ALA A 49 -16.93 -15.75 7.88
C ALA A 49 -16.63 -17.18 8.39
N MET A 50 -15.85 -17.31 9.46
CA MET A 50 -15.58 -18.60 10.09
C MET A 50 -16.87 -19.23 10.64
N MET A 51 -17.73 -18.43 11.28
CA MET A 51 -19.01 -18.91 11.82
C MET A 51 -19.99 -19.31 10.71
N HIS A 52 -20.04 -18.58 9.60
CA HIS A 52 -20.92 -18.94 8.46
C HIS A 52 -20.44 -20.21 7.74
N PHE A 53 -19.13 -20.27 7.41
CA PHE A 53 -18.64 -21.29 6.47
C PHE A 53 -18.02 -22.50 7.14
N THR A 54 -17.48 -22.35 8.36
CA THR A 54 -16.73 -23.43 9.02
C THR A 54 -17.47 -24.04 10.20
N SER A 55 -17.84 -23.24 11.22
CA SER A 55 -18.50 -23.78 12.43
C SER A 55 -20.02 -23.83 12.34
N LYS A 56 -20.63 -23.19 11.34
CA LYS A 56 -22.08 -23.14 11.11
C LYS A 56 -22.88 -22.61 12.32
N LYS A 57 -22.26 -21.75 13.13
CA LYS A 57 -22.88 -21.15 14.33
C LYS A 57 -23.62 -19.83 14.05
N LEU A 58 -23.57 -19.36 12.81
CA LEU A 58 -24.29 -18.18 12.34
C LEU A 58 -24.97 -18.53 11.02
N ASN A 59 -26.23 -18.21 10.86
CA ASN A 59 -26.96 -18.39 9.60
C ASN A 59 -26.50 -17.36 8.57
N GLN A 60 -26.71 -17.61 7.27
CA GLN A 60 -26.20 -16.76 6.19
C GLN A 60 -26.74 -15.32 6.22
N ASP A 61 -27.92 -15.10 6.73
CA ASP A 61 -28.62 -13.82 6.91
C ASP A 61 -28.27 -13.11 8.22
N GLU A 62 -27.74 -13.84 9.20
CA GLU A 62 -27.29 -13.29 10.50
C GLU A 62 -25.92 -12.64 10.39
N ARG A 63 -25.70 -11.60 11.19
CA ARG A 63 -24.43 -10.86 11.24
C ARG A 63 -24.05 -10.56 12.68
N LEU A 64 -22.76 -10.63 12.97
CA LEU A 64 -22.23 -10.14 14.22
C LEU A 64 -22.40 -8.62 14.31
N ALA A 65 -22.74 -8.12 15.48
CA ALA A 65 -22.90 -6.70 15.74
C ALA A 65 -21.65 -5.89 15.35
N VAL A 66 -21.85 -4.69 14.84
CA VAL A 66 -20.76 -3.75 14.58
C VAL A 66 -20.46 -3.02 15.89
N ILE A 67 -19.34 -3.36 16.50
CA ILE A 67 -18.83 -2.69 17.69
C ILE A 67 -18.01 -1.48 17.24
N LYS A 68 -18.25 -0.32 17.86
CA LYS A 68 -17.45 0.89 17.61
C LYS A 68 -16.18 0.85 18.44
N SER A 69 -15.06 1.17 17.80
CA SER A 69 -13.79 1.28 18.48
C SER A 69 -13.80 2.50 19.43
N GLU A 70 -13.38 2.30 20.65
CA GLU A 70 -13.12 3.34 21.65
C GLU A 70 -11.68 3.85 21.55
N HIS A 71 -10.82 3.10 20.84
CA HIS A 71 -9.42 3.47 20.63
C HIS A 71 -9.30 4.69 19.73
N GLN A 72 -8.84 5.81 20.29
CA GLN A 72 -8.53 7.01 19.50
C GLN A 72 -7.33 6.79 18.61
N GLN A 73 -7.56 6.62 17.32
CA GLN A 73 -6.49 6.50 16.34
C GLN A 73 -5.87 7.87 16.09
N ILE A 74 -4.66 8.12 16.63
CA ILE A 74 -3.86 9.28 16.25
C ILE A 74 -3.28 9.00 14.85
N LEU A 75 -3.81 9.73 13.86
CA LEU A 75 -3.33 9.64 12.48
C LEU A 75 -2.09 10.51 12.34
N LYS A 76 -0.91 9.88 12.36
CA LYS A 76 0.37 10.56 12.11
C LYS A 76 0.68 10.61 10.62
N SER A 77 1.39 11.66 10.20
CA SER A 77 2.04 11.68 8.89
C SER A 77 2.99 10.47 8.78
N ARG A 78 3.01 9.88 7.60
CA ARG A 78 3.91 8.75 7.29
C ARG A 78 4.92 9.10 6.20
N SER A 79 4.87 10.34 5.71
CA SER A 79 5.80 10.83 4.69
C SER A 79 7.21 10.98 5.26
N TYR A 80 8.16 10.90 4.37
CA TYR A 80 9.57 11.21 4.60
C TYR A 80 9.91 12.50 3.85
N THR A 81 10.80 13.32 4.40
CA THR A 81 11.34 14.44 3.64
C THR A 81 12.29 13.96 2.55
N PRO A 82 12.59 14.79 1.51
CA PRO A 82 13.57 14.45 0.49
C PRO A 82 14.94 14.08 1.08
N GLU A 83 15.40 14.78 2.11
CA GLU A 83 16.66 14.53 2.80
C GLU A 83 16.63 13.17 3.51
N GLN A 84 15.53 12.82 4.19
CA GLN A 84 15.36 11.53 4.82
C GLN A 84 15.38 10.39 3.78
N LEU A 85 14.71 10.58 2.65
CA LEU A 85 14.71 9.60 1.56
C LEU A 85 16.11 9.41 0.97
N ASN A 86 16.89 10.48 0.81
CA ASN A 86 18.27 10.41 0.33
C ASN A 86 19.13 9.61 1.31
N ILE A 87 19.09 9.93 2.62
CA ILE A 87 19.84 9.21 3.66
C ILE A 87 19.50 7.72 3.68
N ILE A 88 18.20 7.36 3.56
CA ILE A 88 17.76 5.97 3.50
C ILE A 88 18.30 5.30 2.24
N THR A 89 18.16 5.94 1.09
CA THR A 89 18.57 5.43 -0.21
C THR A 89 20.08 5.14 -0.26
N GLU A 90 20.92 6.08 0.21
CA GLU A 90 22.37 5.91 0.27
C GLU A 90 22.81 4.76 1.18
N SER A 91 22.01 4.41 2.19
CA SER A 91 22.31 3.29 3.08
C SER A 91 21.82 1.93 2.57
N GLN A 92 21.13 1.88 1.44
CA GLN A 92 20.62 0.67 0.84
C GLN A 92 21.61 0.09 -0.21
N ARG A 93 21.49 -1.22 -0.45
CA ARG A 93 22.17 -1.83 -1.61
C ARG A 93 21.62 -1.25 -2.91
N PRO A 94 22.41 -1.15 -4.00
CA PRO A 94 22.02 -0.47 -5.25
C PRO A 94 20.64 -0.84 -5.78
N GLN A 95 20.30 -2.14 -5.79
CA GLN A 95 18.99 -2.61 -6.25
C GLN A 95 17.80 -2.16 -5.39
N ASN A 96 18.00 -1.99 -4.08
CA ASN A 96 16.98 -1.45 -3.18
C ASN A 96 16.92 0.08 -3.27
N ALA A 97 18.06 0.72 -3.40
CA ALA A 97 18.17 2.16 -3.58
C ALA A 97 17.41 2.62 -4.83
N LEU A 98 17.67 1.98 -5.98
CA LEU A 98 16.94 2.26 -7.22
C LEU A 98 15.43 2.04 -7.05
N SER A 99 15.02 0.96 -6.37
CA SER A 99 13.59 0.71 -6.09
C SER A 99 12.97 1.81 -5.23
N THR A 100 13.70 2.35 -4.25
CA THR A 100 13.23 3.47 -3.41
C THR A 100 13.07 4.74 -4.23
N GLN A 101 14.05 5.06 -5.09
CA GLN A 101 13.98 6.21 -5.98
C GLN A 101 12.82 6.11 -6.98
N LEU A 102 12.63 4.95 -7.60
CA LEU A 102 11.52 4.69 -8.52
C LEU A 102 10.16 4.79 -7.81
N ALA A 103 10.05 4.20 -6.62
CA ALA A 103 8.82 4.25 -5.84
C ALA A 103 8.47 5.68 -5.44
N HIS A 104 9.46 6.50 -5.09
CA HIS A 104 9.27 7.91 -4.79
C HIS A 104 8.90 8.70 -6.04
N ALA A 105 9.69 8.62 -7.09
CA ALA A 105 9.48 9.41 -8.32
C ALA A 105 8.14 9.16 -9.03
N ALA A 106 7.59 7.95 -8.91
CA ALA A 106 6.37 7.54 -9.62
C ALA A 106 5.20 7.12 -8.68
N GLY A 107 5.34 7.37 -7.38
CA GLY A 107 4.33 7.03 -6.38
C GLY A 107 3.93 5.55 -6.37
N LEU A 108 4.91 4.63 -6.46
CA LEU A 108 4.65 3.20 -6.61
C LEU A 108 4.36 2.52 -5.28
N ARG A 109 3.50 1.49 -5.34
CA ARG A 109 3.38 0.50 -4.27
C ARG A 109 4.49 -0.54 -4.38
N GLY A 110 4.88 -1.15 -3.26
CA GLY A 110 5.95 -2.16 -3.26
C GLY A 110 5.76 -3.29 -4.28
N HIS A 111 4.54 -3.77 -4.50
CA HIS A 111 4.27 -4.81 -5.50
C HIS A 111 4.25 -4.28 -6.94
N GLU A 112 3.97 -2.99 -7.16
CA GLU A 112 3.99 -2.39 -8.49
C GLU A 112 5.40 -2.36 -9.10
N LEU A 113 6.45 -2.36 -8.26
CA LEU A 113 7.84 -2.51 -8.69
C LEU A 113 8.12 -3.83 -9.42
N PHE A 114 7.40 -4.92 -9.11
CA PHE A 114 7.49 -6.17 -9.88
C PHE A 114 6.92 -6.04 -11.29
N THR A 115 5.96 -5.14 -11.48
CA THR A 115 5.13 -5.09 -12.67
C THR A 115 5.50 -3.97 -13.64
N LEU A 116 6.61 -3.27 -13.38
CA LEU A 116 7.12 -2.22 -14.27
C LEU A 116 7.36 -2.76 -15.68
N ARG A 117 6.84 -2.06 -16.69
CA ARG A 117 7.07 -2.29 -18.12
C ARG A 117 7.04 -0.97 -18.86
N ARG A 118 7.74 -0.89 -19.98
CA ARG A 118 7.57 0.23 -20.91
C ARG A 118 6.15 0.26 -21.43
N ILE A 119 5.65 1.44 -21.74
CA ILE A 119 4.26 1.60 -22.22
C ILE A 119 4.05 0.93 -23.60
N GLU A 120 5.10 0.84 -24.41
CA GLU A 120 5.10 0.14 -25.70
C GLU A 120 4.96 -1.38 -25.54
N GLU A 121 5.38 -1.94 -24.42
CA GLU A 121 5.29 -3.38 -24.11
C GLU A 121 3.94 -3.77 -23.50
N ARG A 122 3.28 -2.82 -22.82
CA ARG A 122 1.98 -3.04 -22.20
C ARG A 122 1.19 -1.75 -22.11
N GLY A 123 0.07 -1.67 -22.83
CA GLY A 123 -0.86 -0.55 -22.77
C GLY A 123 -1.53 -0.38 -21.41
N VAL A 124 -2.08 0.80 -21.18
CA VAL A 124 -2.90 1.11 -20.00
C VAL A 124 -4.30 0.49 -20.10
N SER A 125 -4.94 0.26 -18.96
CA SER A 125 -6.36 -0.11 -18.94
C SER A 125 -7.22 1.01 -19.50
N ASP A 126 -8.31 0.63 -20.18
CA ASP A 126 -9.30 1.57 -20.70
C ASP A 126 -10.04 2.23 -19.53
N ARG A 127 -9.50 3.37 -19.10
CA ARG A 127 -10.08 4.19 -18.04
C ARG A 127 -9.81 5.67 -18.33
N PRO A 128 -10.85 6.52 -18.40
CA PRO A 128 -10.68 7.94 -18.65
C PRO A 128 -9.69 8.57 -17.67
N ALA A 129 -8.75 9.33 -18.19
CA ALA A 129 -7.78 10.08 -17.41
C ALA A 129 -7.90 11.58 -17.74
N LEU A 130 -7.60 12.42 -16.75
CA LEU A 130 -7.53 13.87 -16.93
C LEU A 130 -6.41 14.22 -17.89
N ALA A 131 -6.62 15.24 -18.70
CA ALA A 131 -5.60 15.78 -19.59
C ALA A 131 -4.39 16.33 -18.82
N GLU A 132 -4.64 16.87 -17.62
CA GLU A 132 -3.64 17.45 -16.74
C GLU A 132 -2.84 16.39 -15.95
N LYS A 133 -3.16 15.11 -16.08
CA LYS A 133 -2.40 14.04 -15.45
C LYS A 133 -0.93 14.11 -15.86
N PHE A 134 -0.03 14.15 -14.87
CA PHE A 134 1.41 14.36 -15.02
C PHE A 134 1.82 15.76 -15.51
N GLN A 135 0.93 16.76 -15.47
CA GLN A 135 1.31 18.15 -15.78
C GLN A 135 2.52 18.59 -14.96
N GLY A 136 3.55 19.15 -15.63
CA GLY A 136 4.80 19.57 -15.02
C GLY A 136 5.75 18.42 -14.63
N ARG A 137 5.41 17.17 -14.92
CA ARG A 137 6.29 16.01 -14.73
C ARG A 137 6.69 15.39 -16.06
N GLU A 138 7.96 15.58 -16.39
CA GLU A 138 8.59 14.98 -17.57
C GLU A 138 9.22 13.62 -17.21
N GLY A 139 9.49 12.81 -18.22
CA GLY A 139 10.15 11.52 -18.08
C GLY A 139 9.60 10.45 -19.01
N GLU A 140 10.21 9.29 -18.93
CA GLU A 140 9.85 8.12 -19.72
C GLU A 140 8.55 7.50 -19.25
N ARG A 141 7.79 6.98 -20.22
CA ARG A 141 6.48 6.38 -19.97
C ARG A 141 6.61 4.90 -19.66
N TYR A 142 6.11 4.53 -18.49
CA TYR A 142 6.01 3.14 -18.06
C TYR A 142 4.58 2.81 -17.63
N THR A 143 4.29 1.54 -17.48
CA THR A 143 3.06 1.06 -16.87
C THR A 143 3.36 0.17 -15.68
N VAL A 144 2.44 0.20 -14.71
CA VAL A 144 2.42 -0.72 -13.57
C VAL A 144 1.04 -1.31 -13.41
N GLN A 145 0.97 -2.52 -12.85
CA GLN A 145 -0.30 -3.17 -12.54
C GLN A 145 -0.56 -3.08 -11.04
N GLY A 146 -1.61 -2.36 -10.69
CA GLY A 146 -2.06 -2.17 -9.32
C GLY A 146 -2.88 -3.34 -8.78
N LYS A 147 -3.27 -3.23 -7.51
CA LYS A 147 -4.21 -4.18 -6.89
C LYS A 147 -5.55 -4.14 -7.63
N GLY A 148 -6.09 -5.31 -7.93
CA GLY A 148 -7.32 -5.43 -8.72
C GLY A 148 -7.10 -5.43 -10.23
N GLY A 149 -5.84 -5.50 -10.69
CA GLY A 149 -5.51 -5.68 -12.11
C GLY A 149 -5.41 -4.39 -12.93
N LEU A 150 -5.75 -3.22 -12.37
CA LEU A 150 -5.67 -1.95 -13.09
C LEU A 150 -4.24 -1.67 -13.55
N ILE A 151 -4.05 -1.52 -14.86
CA ILE A 151 -2.80 -1.09 -15.47
C ILE A 151 -2.86 0.42 -15.66
N ARG A 152 -1.95 1.14 -15.02
CA ARG A 152 -1.85 2.60 -15.08
C ARG A 152 -0.50 3.04 -15.62
N GLU A 153 -0.51 4.16 -16.34
CA GLU A 153 0.72 4.87 -16.71
C GLU A 153 1.38 5.50 -15.46
N VAL A 154 2.69 5.50 -15.49
CA VAL A 154 3.56 6.24 -14.57
C VAL A 154 4.65 6.96 -15.36
N ARG A 155 5.12 8.08 -14.83
CA ARG A 155 6.27 8.83 -15.37
C ARG A 155 7.49 8.59 -14.51
N ILE A 156 8.58 8.19 -15.14
CA ILE A 156 9.86 7.96 -14.49
C ILE A 156 10.87 8.95 -15.07
N PRO A 157 11.52 9.79 -14.26
CA PRO A 157 12.54 10.71 -14.73
C PRO A 157 13.59 9.99 -15.57
N THR A 158 14.03 10.58 -16.68
CA THR A 158 14.88 9.94 -17.67
C THR A 158 16.15 9.32 -17.09
N HIS A 159 16.79 9.98 -16.11
CA HIS A 159 17.97 9.43 -15.44
C HIS A 159 17.69 8.14 -14.66
N LEU A 160 16.53 8.01 -14.01
CA LEU A 160 16.10 6.78 -13.33
C LEU A 160 15.64 5.72 -14.31
N ALA A 161 15.00 6.12 -15.40
CA ALA A 161 14.61 5.22 -16.49
C ALA A 161 15.86 4.56 -17.12
N ASN A 162 16.92 5.32 -17.37
CA ASN A 162 18.17 4.79 -17.87
C ASN A 162 18.81 3.79 -16.89
N GLN A 163 18.78 4.07 -15.59
CA GLN A 163 19.25 3.13 -14.57
C GLN A 163 18.38 1.87 -14.52
N LEU A 164 17.06 2.01 -14.66
CA LEU A 164 16.12 0.89 -14.70
C LEU A 164 16.37 0.01 -15.92
N GLU A 165 16.52 0.60 -17.10
CA GLU A 165 16.80 -0.15 -18.34
C GLU A 165 18.15 -0.89 -18.26
N ALA A 166 19.16 -0.34 -17.61
CA ALA A 166 20.42 -1.04 -17.34
C ALA A 166 20.25 -2.28 -16.44
N GLN A 167 19.13 -2.38 -15.73
CA GLN A 167 18.77 -3.56 -14.93
C GLN A 167 17.76 -4.47 -15.63
N ARG A 168 17.49 -4.27 -16.91
CA ARG A 168 16.57 -5.12 -17.68
C ARG A 168 17.09 -6.55 -17.73
N LEU A 169 16.21 -7.50 -17.42
CA LEU A 169 16.51 -8.92 -17.53
C LEU A 169 16.45 -9.36 -18.99
N PRO A 170 17.36 -10.25 -19.44
CA PRO A 170 17.29 -10.84 -20.78
C PRO A 170 15.96 -11.55 -21.02
N GLU A 171 15.48 -12.27 -20.01
CA GLU A 171 14.17 -12.92 -19.98
C GLU A 171 13.42 -12.54 -18.70
N PRO A 172 12.10 -12.33 -18.78
CA PRO A 172 11.28 -12.03 -17.61
C PRO A 172 11.32 -13.17 -16.59
N LYS A 173 11.39 -12.83 -15.31
CA LYS A 173 11.48 -13.79 -14.21
C LYS A 173 10.15 -13.92 -13.48
N HIS A 174 9.71 -15.16 -13.23
CA HIS A 174 8.60 -15.43 -12.33
C HIS A 174 9.05 -15.26 -10.87
N VAL A 175 8.30 -14.47 -10.11
CA VAL A 175 8.56 -14.18 -8.70
C VAL A 175 7.25 -14.30 -7.91
N THR A 176 7.30 -14.92 -6.74
CA THR A 176 6.16 -15.01 -5.83
C THR A 176 6.40 -14.11 -4.61
N ASP A 177 5.47 -13.22 -4.31
CA ASP A 177 5.46 -12.42 -3.08
C ASP A 177 4.08 -12.53 -2.41
N ARG A 178 4.04 -12.92 -1.14
CA ARG A 178 2.78 -13.11 -0.37
C ARG A 178 1.71 -13.93 -1.11
N THR A 179 2.11 -15.07 -1.65
CA THR A 179 1.26 -16.01 -2.42
C THR A 179 0.77 -15.48 -3.78
N ILE A 180 1.20 -14.30 -4.20
CA ILE A 180 0.86 -13.73 -5.51
C ILE A 180 2.04 -13.89 -6.45
N ASN A 181 1.77 -14.38 -7.67
CA ASN A 181 2.78 -14.55 -8.71
C ASN A 181 2.88 -13.30 -9.58
N TYR A 182 4.11 -12.88 -9.86
CA TYR A 182 4.43 -11.72 -10.71
C TYR A 182 5.41 -12.14 -11.80
N ILE A 183 5.40 -11.39 -12.90
CA ILE A 183 6.40 -11.47 -13.97
C ILE A 183 7.24 -10.20 -13.89
N GLN A 184 8.49 -10.34 -13.46
CA GLN A 184 9.41 -9.23 -13.25
C GLN A 184 10.36 -9.09 -14.44
N HIS A 185 10.45 -7.86 -15.00
CA HIS A 185 11.27 -7.54 -16.17
C HIS A 185 12.61 -6.90 -15.82
N TYR A 186 12.80 -6.43 -14.60
CA TYR A 186 14.00 -5.71 -14.17
C TYR A 186 14.60 -6.32 -12.91
N LYS A 187 15.94 -6.37 -12.84
CA LYS A 187 16.70 -6.86 -11.68
C LYS A 187 16.73 -5.79 -10.56
N ILE A 188 15.59 -5.47 -10.00
CA ILE A 188 15.40 -4.56 -8.86
C ILE A 188 14.71 -5.28 -7.71
N SER A 189 14.81 -4.75 -6.51
CA SER A 189 14.07 -5.25 -5.35
C SER A 189 12.63 -4.76 -5.38
N ALA A 190 11.69 -5.60 -4.94
CA ALA A 190 10.26 -5.24 -4.90
C ALA A 190 9.54 -5.90 -3.73
N GLY A 191 8.28 -5.60 -3.54
CA GLY A 191 7.40 -6.23 -2.57
C GLY A 191 7.93 -6.21 -1.15
N ARG A 192 7.81 -7.35 -0.47
CA ARG A 192 8.23 -7.52 0.93
C ARG A 192 9.73 -7.34 1.13
N ALA A 193 10.55 -7.82 0.20
CA ALA A 193 12.01 -7.74 0.31
C ALA A 193 12.51 -6.29 0.30
N TRP A 194 11.99 -5.47 -0.64
CA TRP A 194 12.27 -4.04 -0.68
C TRP A 194 11.75 -3.34 0.57
N ALA A 195 10.50 -3.58 0.98
CA ALA A 195 9.91 -2.93 2.15
C ALA A 195 10.71 -3.21 3.43
N ALA A 196 11.16 -4.45 3.62
CA ALA A 196 12.01 -4.81 4.77
C ALA A 196 13.39 -4.15 4.71
N SER A 197 14.00 -4.03 3.52
CA SER A 197 15.27 -3.31 3.33
C SER A 197 15.11 -1.83 3.66
N PHE A 198 14.03 -1.21 3.18
CA PHE A 198 13.71 0.20 3.45
C PHE A 198 13.55 0.45 4.96
N SER A 199 12.72 -0.34 5.64
CA SER A 199 12.46 -0.15 7.08
C SER A 199 13.74 -0.30 7.90
N ARG A 200 14.57 -1.32 7.63
CA ARG A 200 15.86 -1.47 8.31
C ARG A 200 16.82 -0.30 8.08
N ALA A 201 16.86 0.23 6.85
CA ALA A 201 17.69 1.39 6.54
C ALA A 201 17.19 2.64 7.26
N SER A 202 15.87 2.87 7.27
CA SER A 202 15.21 3.97 7.99
C SER A 202 15.49 3.89 9.50
N GLU A 203 15.25 2.74 10.13
CA GLU A 203 15.52 2.52 11.55
C GLU A 203 16.99 2.79 11.91
N LYS A 204 17.91 2.27 11.09
CA LYS A 204 19.36 2.45 11.32
C LYS A 204 19.81 3.91 11.18
N LYS A 205 19.23 4.67 10.27
CA LYS A 205 19.70 6.02 9.92
C LYS A 205 18.91 7.16 10.57
N LEU A 206 17.62 6.95 10.79
CA LEU A 206 16.71 7.95 11.33
C LEU A 206 16.20 7.61 12.75
N GLY A 207 16.57 6.44 13.29
CA GLY A 207 16.10 6.00 14.60
C GLY A 207 14.64 5.48 14.61
N GLY A 208 13.97 5.42 13.45
CA GLY A 208 12.60 4.95 13.33
C GLY A 208 12.19 4.72 11.89
N SER A 209 11.02 4.10 11.67
CA SER A 209 10.49 3.84 10.33
C SER A 209 8.97 3.93 10.27
N GLU A 210 8.45 4.74 9.38
CA GLU A 210 7.04 4.78 8.99
C GLU A 210 6.71 3.70 7.91
N GLY A 211 7.69 2.87 7.58
CA GLY A 211 7.62 1.82 6.58
C GLY A 211 7.71 2.33 5.13
N ALA A 212 8.03 1.43 4.22
CA ALA A 212 8.20 1.76 2.80
C ALA A 212 6.96 2.37 2.12
N HIS A 213 5.77 2.18 2.70
CA HIS A 213 4.55 2.82 2.20
C HIS A 213 4.55 4.33 2.41
N GLY A 214 5.34 4.83 3.38
CA GLY A 214 5.57 6.26 3.61
C GLY A 214 6.15 6.98 2.39
N VAL A 215 6.96 6.31 1.58
CA VAL A 215 7.49 6.86 0.31
C VAL A 215 6.37 7.33 -0.63
N ARG A 216 5.25 6.61 -0.64
CA ARG A 216 4.08 6.97 -1.44
C ARG A 216 3.28 8.14 -0.84
N HIS A 217 3.35 8.33 0.49
CA HIS A 217 2.85 9.54 1.15
C HIS A 217 3.69 10.76 0.75
N SER A 218 5.01 10.62 0.71
CA SER A 218 5.91 11.70 0.25
C SER A 218 5.57 12.12 -1.18
N TYR A 219 5.44 11.16 -2.11
CA TYR A 219 5.00 11.45 -3.48
C TYR A 219 3.70 12.25 -3.52
N ALA A 220 2.68 11.83 -2.77
CA ALA A 220 1.38 12.49 -2.80
C ALA A 220 1.46 13.94 -2.30
N GLN A 221 2.18 14.17 -1.20
CA GLN A 221 2.34 15.49 -0.60
C GLN A 221 3.15 16.44 -1.48
N GLU A 222 4.28 15.96 -2.00
CA GLU A 222 5.12 16.73 -2.94
C GLU A 222 4.32 17.07 -4.20
N ARG A 223 3.58 16.11 -4.73
CA ARG A 223 2.81 16.31 -5.96
C ARG A 223 1.66 17.29 -5.77
N MET A 224 0.97 17.25 -4.62
CA MET A 224 -0.01 18.26 -4.25
C MET A 224 0.60 19.66 -4.17
N TYR A 225 1.76 19.77 -3.54
CA TYR A 225 2.49 21.04 -3.42
C TYR A 225 2.90 21.60 -4.81
N GLU A 226 3.47 20.76 -5.69
CA GLU A 226 3.85 21.15 -7.06
C GLU A 226 2.65 21.68 -7.85
N LEU A 227 1.53 20.96 -7.85
CA LEU A 227 0.33 21.33 -8.60
C LEU A 227 -0.29 22.63 -8.06
N GLN A 228 -0.38 22.79 -6.75
CA GLN A 228 -0.91 24.02 -6.14
C GLN A 228 -0.01 25.22 -6.41
N ASN A 229 1.31 25.07 -6.37
CA ASN A 229 2.26 26.12 -6.72
C ASN A 229 2.22 26.49 -8.22
N SER A 230 1.78 25.59 -9.09
CA SER A 230 1.53 25.89 -10.50
C SER A 230 0.16 26.54 -10.75
N GLY A 231 -0.58 26.88 -9.69
CA GLY A 231 -1.87 27.57 -9.78
C GLY A 231 -3.11 26.65 -9.88
N ILE A 232 -2.94 25.33 -9.75
CA ILE A 232 -4.07 24.39 -9.74
C ILE A 232 -4.71 24.43 -8.35
N ASN A 233 -6.04 24.57 -8.31
CA ASN A 233 -6.74 24.56 -7.03
C ASN A 233 -6.64 23.17 -6.36
N ARG A 234 -6.84 23.13 -5.04
CA ARG A 234 -6.64 21.94 -4.21
C ARG A 234 -7.44 20.72 -4.67
N ASP A 235 -8.72 20.92 -4.99
CA ASP A 235 -9.61 19.81 -5.36
C ASP A 235 -9.20 19.18 -6.68
N LYS A 236 -8.85 20.00 -7.67
CA LYS A 236 -8.33 19.54 -8.95
C LYS A 236 -6.95 18.87 -8.81
N ALA A 237 -6.08 19.43 -8.00
CA ALA A 237 -4.78 18.83 -7.68
C ALA A 237 -4.98 17.43 -7.03
N LEU A 238 -5.91 17.31 -6.10
CA LEU A 238 -6.23 16.04 -5.44
C LEU A 238 -6.76 14.99 -6.43
N GLU A 239 -7.60 15.42 -7.38
CA GLU A 239 -8.11 14.55 -8.44
C GLU A 239 -6.97 14.03 -9.34
N ILE A 240 -6.05 14.92 -9.75
CA ILE A 240 -4.88 14.58 -10.57
C ILE A 240 -4.01 13.56 -9.82
N VAL A 241 -3.62 13.86 -8.57
CA VAL A 241 -2.79 12.96 -7.74
C VAL A 241 -3.48 11.62 -7.53
N SER A 242 -4.80 11.61 -7.33
CA SER A 242 -5.59 10.39 -7.22
C SER A 242 -5.45 9.49 -8.46
N GLN A 243 -5.49 10.08 -9.66
CA GLN A 243 -5.32 9.33 -10.90
C GLN A 243 -3.87 8.87 -11.11
N GLU A 244 -2.89 9.73 -10.83
CA GLU A 244 -1.46 9.37 -10.89
C GLU A 244 -1.15 8.20 -9.95
N MET A 245 -1.74 8.16 -8.77
CA MET A 245 -1.60 7.07 -7.81
C MET A 245 -2.47 5.84 -8.10
N GLY A 246 -3.40 5.92 -9.08
CA GLY A 246 -4.29 4.83 -9.47
C GLY A 246 -5.41 4.55 -8.45
N HIS A 247 -5.82 5.55 -7.67
CA HIS A 247 -6.97 5.46 -6.79
C HIS A 247 -8.26 5.77 -7.54
N PHE A 248 -8.25 6.80 -8.39
CA PHE A 248 -9.42 7.36 -9.07
C PHE A 248 -10.55 7.77 -8.12
N ARG A 249 -10.20 7.98 -6.87
CA ARG A 249 -11.08 8.43 -5.79
C ARG A 249 -10.30 9.39 -4.91
N PRO A 250 -10.60 10.69 -4.99
CA PRO A 250 -9.88 11.74 -4.24
C PRO A 250 -9.89 11.50 -2.72
N ASP A 251 -11.02 11.02 -2.17
CA ASP A 251 -11.17 10.68 -0.74
C ASP A 251 -10.11 9.69 -0.22
N ILE A 252 -9.70 8.73 -1.05
CA ILE A 252 -8.62 7.80 -0.71
C ILE A 252 -7.27 8.51 -0.71
N THR A 253 -7.06 9.48 -1.62
CA THR A 253 -5.80 10.22 -1.71
C THR A 253 -5.61 11.16 -0.52
N GLU A 254 -6.68 11.72 0.04
CA GLU A 254 -6.64 12.50 1.29
C GLU A 254 -5.93 11.76 2.43
N THR A 255 -6.03 10.45 2.49
CA THR A 255 -5.35 9.66 3.53
C THR A 255 -3.82 9.71 3.46
N TYR A 256 -3.27 10.14 2.32
CA TYR A 256 -1.82 10.28 2.08
C TYR A 256 -1.29 11.68 2.40
N LEU A 257 -2.17 12.64 2.64
CA LEU A 257 -1.84 14.05 2.86
C LEU A 257 -1.73 14.43 4.35
N ARG A 258 -1.71 13.45 5.22
CA ARG A 258 -1.64 13.63 6.68
C ARG A 258 -0.21 13.69 7.15
#